data_a79fb464f7f38035e48d9d1f486c1145
#
_entry.id   a79fb464f7f38035e48d9d1f486c1145
#
_cell.length_a   1.000
_cell.length_b   1.000
_cell.length_c   1.000
_cell.angle_alpha   90.00
_cell.angle_beta   90.00
_cell.angle_gamma   90.00
#
_symmetry.space_group_name_H-M   'P 1'
#
loop_
_entity.id
_entity.type
_entity.pdbx_description
1 polymer ?
#
loop_
_entity_poly.entity_id
_entity_poly.type
_entity_poly.pdbx_seq_one_letter_code
_entity_poly.pdbx_strand_id
1 'polypeptide(L)'
;MLYAGSLVPSEIVAEAAPDARVCDTAPMHLDEIIEEFVQARAKGQDVARVHSGDPSIYGAIAEQMRRLDALGIDYDITPGVPAFAAAAAVLKTELTSPEVSQTIILTRTSVRASAMPDGESLETLAKSKATLAVHLSVNNLAKVVRELTPYYGADCPVVVAYRVSWPDEQIIRGELSTIRPLVKAAGVTRTALILVGRALNPDLEIDSRLYAADHHHVLRPRTGATSTGG
;
A
#
# COMPACT_ATOMS: atom_id res chain seq x y z
N MET A 1 1.78 10.14 22.19
CA MET A 1 1.45 9.39 20.94
C MET A 1 0.25 10.03 20.27
N LEU A 2 0.34 10.32 18.97
CA LEU A 2 -0.78 10.77 18.14
C LEU A 2 -1.07 9.71 17.08
N TYR A 3 -2.31 9.26 16.93
CA TYR A 3 -2.68 8.19 15.98
C TYR A 3 -4.06 8.44 15.36
N ALA A 4 -4.35 7.83 14.21
CA ALA A 4 -5.67 7.88 13.58
C ALA A 4 -6.45 6.62 13.96
N GLY A 5 -7.38 6.71 14.89
CA GLY A 5 -8.04 5.59 15.56
C GLY A 5 -8.78 4.60 14.65
N SER A 6 -9.19 5.01 13.46
CA SER A 6 -9.81 4.10 12.48
C SER A 6 -8.79 3.28 11.67
N LEU A 7 -7.50 3.58 11.74
CA LEU A 7 -6.44 3.03 10.91
C LEU A 7 -5.31 2.35 11.70
N VAL A 8 -5.28 2.51 13.02
CA VAL A 8 -4.24 1.95 13.90
C VAL A 8 -4.90 0.99 14.88
N PRO A 9 -4.48 -0.29 14.93
CA PRO A 9 -5.01 -1.26 15.87
C PRO A 9 -4.79 -0.87 17.34
N SER A 10 -5.70 -1.25 18.22
CA SER A 10 -5.61 -0.98 19.67
C SER A 10 -4.35 -1.58 20.31
N GLU A 11 -3.86 -2.70 19.79
CA GLU A 11 -2.66 -3.38 20.24
C GLU A 11 -1.40 -2.50 20.05
N ILE A 12 -1.34 -1.76 18.92
CA ILE A 12 -0.24 -0.80 18.68
C ILE A 12 -0.37 0.41 19.62
N VAL A 13 -1.59 0.87 19.87
CA VAL A 13 -1.82 1.98 20.80
C VAL A 13 -1.43 1.60 22.24
N ALA A 14 -1.61 0.34 22.59
CA ALA A 14 -1.24 -0.19 23.92
C ALA A 14 0.28 -0.25 24.17
N GLU A 15 1.11 -0.17 23.12
CA GLU A 15 2.58 -0.07 23.23
C GLU A 15 3.06 1.32 23.72
N ALA A 16 2.16 2.29 23.87
CA ALA A 16 2.52 3.59 24.42
C ALA A 16 3.04 3.45 25.86
N ALA A 17 4.06 4.24 26.21
CA ALA A 17 4.57 4.28 27.58
C ALA A 17 3.43 4.59 28.57
N PRO A 18 3.44 4.04 29.80
CA PRO A 18 2.33 4.19 30.75
C PRO A 18 1.99 5.63 31.13
N ASP A 19 2.95 6.53 31.04
CA ASP A 19 2.82 7.97 31.29
C ASP A 19 2.63 8.80 30.01
N ALA A 20 2.63 8.17 28.86
CA ALA A 20 2.46 8.88 27.59
C ALA A 20 1.01 9.36 27.41
N ARG A 21 0.86 10.62 27.00
CA ARG A 21 -0.42 11.11 26.51
C ARG A 21 -0.73 10.48 25.16
N VAL A 22 -1.84 9.76 25.09
CA VAL A 22 -2.34 9.11 23.88
C VAL A 22 -3.53 9.88 23.35
N CYS A 23 -3.47 10.32 22.07
CA CYS A 23 -4.49 11.15 21.46
C CYS A 23 -4.93 10.58 20.08
N ASP A 24 -6.22 10.31 19.96
CA ASP A 24 -6.83 9.95 18.67
C ASP A 24 -7.06 11.21 17.84
N THR A 25 -6.43 11.28 16.68
CA THR A 25 -6.53 12.40 15.75
C THR A 25 -7.60 12.22 14.67
N ALA A 26 -8.34 11.12 14.68
CA ALA A 26 -9.39 10.88 13.69
C ALA A 26 -10.48 11.97 13.63
N PRO A 27 -10.90 12.59 14.75
CA PRO A 27 -11.84 13.71 14.74
C PRO A 27 -11.21 15.09 14.51
N MET A 28 -9.85 15.19 14.46
CA MET A 28 -9.12 16.45 14.44
C MET A 28 -8.85 16.94 13.02
N HIS A 29 -8.85 18.25 12.83
CA HIS A 29 -8.27 18.88 11.63
C HIS A 29 -6.78 19.20 11.81
N LEU A 30 -6.12 19.63 10.72
CA LEU A 30 -4.67 19.81 10.72
C LEU A 30 -4.15 20.76 11.81
N ASP A 31 -4.81 21.90 12.01
CA ASP A 31 -4.34 22.88 13.00
C ASP A 31 -4.41 22.34 14.42
N GLU A 32 -5.42 21.53 14.77
CA GLU A 32 -5.53 20.85 16.05
C GLU A 32 -4.41 19.82 16.24
N ILE A 33 -4.07 19.07 15.16
CA ILE A 33 -2.94 18.13 15.20
C ILE A 33 -1.62 18.86 15.41
N ILE A 34 -1.41 19.99 14.74
CA ILE A 34 -0.19 20.80 14.91
C ILE A 34 -0.10 21.39 16.32
N GLU A 35 -1.22 21.81 16.90
CA GLU A 35 -1.25 22.30 18.28
C GLU A 35 -0.76 21.24 19.29
N GLU A 36 -1.06 19.96 19.07
CA GLU A 36 -0.53 18.87 19.89
C GLU A 36 1.00 18.79 19.85
N PHE A 37 1.63 19.01 18.70
CA PHE A 37 3.09 19.07 18.56
C PHE A 37 3.65 20.28 19.30
N VAL A 38 3.01 21.45 19.19
CA VAL A 38 3.44 22.69 19.87
C VAL A 38 3.38 22.51 21.39
N GLN A 39 2.29 21.92 21.90
CA GLN A 39 2.13 21.68 23.34
C GLN A 39 3.15 20.66 23.88
N ALA A 40 3.44 19.61 23.11
CA ALA A 40 4.46 18.63 23.49
C ALA A 40 5.85 19.28 23.56
N ARG A 41 6.22 20.07 22.54
CA ARG A 41 7.48 20.83 22.50
C ARG A 41 7.62 21.76 23.69
N ALA A 42 6.56 22.50 24.05
CA ALA A 42 6.58 23.41 25.20
C ALA A 42 6.84 22.69 26.54
N LYS A 43 6.55 21.38 26.59
CA LYS A 43 6.81 20.51 27.75
C LYS A 43 8.12 19.72 27.64
N GLY A 44 8.90 19.92 26.56
CA GLY A 44 10.13 19.14 26.32
C GLY A 44 9.85 17.65 26.03
N GLN A 45 8.72 17.33 25.43
CA GLN A 45 8.29 15.96 25.14
C GLN A 45 8.43 15.62 23.66
N ASP A 46 8.85 14.40 23.36
CA ASP A 46 8.82 13.85 22.01
C ASP A 46 7.42 13.40 21.61
N VAL A 47 7.14 13.42 20.31
CA VAL A 47 5.86 12.99 19.76
C VAL A 47 6.05 11.84 18.78
N ALA A 48 5.48 10.67 19.09
CA ALA A 48 5.30 9.59 18.15
C ALA A 48 4.00 9.81 17.36
N ARG A 49 4.10 10.15 16.06
CA ARG A 49 2.97 10.26 15.13
C ARG A 49 2.80 8.95 14.40
N VAL A 50 1.88 8.10 14.86
CA VAL A 50 1.66 6.74 14.34
C VAL A 50 0.77 6.77 13.12
N HIS A 51 1.25 6.18 12.03
CA HIS A 51 0.55 6.01 10.77
C HIS A 51 0.26 4.53 10.47
N SER A 52 -0.73 4.27 9.62
CA SER A 52 -0.98 2.94 9.05
C SER A 52 -0.13 2.74 7.80
N GLY A 53 0.59 1.64 7.71
CA GLY A 53 1.46 1.33 6.57
C GLY A 53 2.69 2.23 6.51
N ASP A 54 3.02 2.72 5.32
CA ASP A 54 4.10 3.68 5.11
C ASP A 54 3.56 5.12 5.04
N PRO A 55 4.08 6.05 5.83
CA PRO A 55 3.57 7.42 5.86
C PRO A 55 3.75 8.19 4.55
N SER A 56 4.66 7.78 3.65
CA SER A 56 4.87 8.41 2.35
C SER A 56 3.77 8.08 1.32
N ILE A 57 2.95 7.04 1.58
CA ILE A 57 1.90 6.58 0.66
C ILE A 57 0.53 6.90 1.23
N TYR A 58 -0.12 7.95 0.71
CA TYR A 58 -1.43 8.45 1.15
C TYR A 58 -1.51 8.83 2.65
N GLY A 59 -0.36 9.08 3.29
CA GLY A 59 -0.27 9.40 4.73
C GLY A 59 -0.57 10.85 5.07
N ALA A 60 -0.74 11.75 4.09
CA ALA A 60 -0.97 13.19 4.28
C ALA A 60 0.08 13.86 5.21
N ILE A 61 1.35 13.38 5.13
CA ILE A 61 2.41 13.91 6.00
C ILE A 61 3.05 15.20 5.47
N ALA A 62 3.00 15.44 4.15
CA ALA A 62 3.68 16.58 3.54
C ALA A 62 3.21 17.93 4.09
N GLU A 63 1.92 18.06 4.39
CA GLU A 63 1.36 19.27 4.99
C GLU A 63 1.74 19.40 6.48
N GLN A 64 1.83 18.30 7.21
CA GLN A 64 2.33 18.29 8.58
C GLN A 64 3.80 18.70 8.64
N MET A 65 4.66 18.12 7.79
CA MET A 65 6.08 18.47 7.67
C MET A 65 6.29 19.97 7.42
N ARG A 66 5.58 20.54 6.42
CA ARG A 66 5.68 21.99 6.14
C ARG A 66 5.31 22.88 7.33
N ARG A 67 4.35 22.44 8.17
CA ARG A 67 3.96 23.17 9.38
C ARG A 67 5.02 23.03 10.48
N LEU A 68 5.60 21.83 10.65
CA LEU A 68 6.66 21.60 11.63
C LEU A 68 7.92 22.39 11.26
N ASP A 69 8.32 22.39 9.97
CA ASP A 69 9.42 23.21 9.44
C ASP A 69 9.23 24.70 9.76
N ALA A 70 8.03 25.23 9.50
CA ALA A 70 7.71 26.63 9.77
C ALA A 70 7.77 27.00 11.25
N LEU A 71 7.58 26.01 12.14
CA LEU A 71 7.65 26.16 13.59
C LEU A 71 9.04 25.84 14.15
N GLY A 72 10.00 25.40 13.31
CA GLY A 72 11.32 24.93 13.76
C GLY A 72 11.23 23.76 14.71
N ILE A 73 10.34 22.81 14.41
CA ILE A 73 10.21 21.53 15.14
C ILE A 73 10.88 20.47 14.29
N ASP A 74 11.96 19.89 14.80
CA ASP A 74 12.68 18.79 14.16
C ASP A 74 11.83 17.51 14.16
N TYR A 75 11.99 16.69 13.12
CA TYR A 75 11.30 15.41 13.01
C TYR A 75 12.10 14.42 12.16
N ASP A 76 11.84 13.14 12.38
CA ASP A 76 12.31 12.03 11.58
C ASP A 76 11.11 11.27 11.00
N ILE A 77 11.32 10.59 9.86
CA ILE A 77 10.33 9.72 9.26
C ILE A 77 10.86 8.29 9.24
N THR A 78 10.18 7.42 9.97
CA THR A 78 10.47 5.98 9.93
C THR A 78 9.66 5.33 8.82
N PRO A 79 10.28 4.65 7.84
CA PRO A 79 9.57 3.93 6.81
C PRO A 79 8.79 2.76 7.41
N GLY A 80 7.61 2.50 6.85
CA GLY A 80 6.75 1.42 7.27
C GLY A 80 6.53 0.38 6.16
N VAL A 81 5.74 -0.65 6.45
CA VAL A 81 5.35 -1.65 5.47
C VAL A 81 4.02 -1.22 4.82
N PRO A 82 4.03 -0.78 3.55
CA PRO A 82 2.79 -0.34 2.91
C PRO A 82 1.83 -1.50 2.64
N ALA A 83 0.54 -1.20 2.56
CA ALA A 83 -0.52 -2.20 2.47
C ALA A 83 -0.34 -3.19 1.30
N PHE A 84 0.20 -2.75 0.16
CA PHE A 84 0.42 -3.64 -0.99
C PHE A 84 1.51 -4.68 -0.71
N ALA A 85 2.58 -4.32 -0.01
CA ALA A 85 3.65 -5.24 0.36
C ALA A 85 3.19 -6.21 1.47
N ALA A 86 2.44 -5.71 2.46
CA ALA A 86 1.83 -6.56 3.48
C ALA A 86 0.84 -7.56 2.87
N ALA A 87 0.00 -7.12 1.92
CA ALA A 87 -0.93 -8.00 1.20
C ALA A 87 -0.17 -9.07 0.40
N ALA A 88 0.90 -8.70 -0.33
CA ALA A 88 1.72 -9.65 -1.08
C ALA A 88 2.32 -10.75 -0.17
N ALA A 89 2.79 -10.37 1.03
CA ALA A 89 3.33 -11.31 2.02
C ALA A 89 2.26 -12.30 2.51
N VAL A 90 1.06 -11.84 2.86
CA VAL A 90 -0.06 -12.70 3.28
C VAL A 90 -0.52 -13.61 2.14
N LEU A 91 -0.53 -13.09 0.92
CA LEU A 91 -0.87 -13.86 -0.29
C LEU A 91 0.21 -14.89 -0.66
N LYS A 92 1.43 -14.74 -0.12
CA LYS A 92 2.63 -15.50 -0.53
C LYS A 92 2.87 -15.39 -2.04
N THR A 93 2.71 -14.17 -2.57
CA THR A 93 2.76 -13.88 -4.01
C THR A 93 3.71 -12.72 -4.26
N GLU A 94 4.53 -12.85 -5.30
CA GLU A 94 5.25 -11.73 -5.88
C GLU A 94 4.32 -10.93 -6.79
N LEU A 95 4.30 -9.60 -6.65
CA LEU A 95 3.43 -8.72 -7.46
C LEU A 95 3.99 -8.46 -8.86
N THR A 96 5.21 -8.90 -9.09
CA THR A 96 5.89 -8.87 -10.39
C THR A 96 6.15 -10.29 -10.86
N SER A 97 6.02 -10.54 -12.16
CA SER A 97 6.35 -11.85 -12.75
C SER A 97 6.98 -11.64 -14.11
N PRO A 98 8.09 -12.33 -14.44
CA PRO A 98 8.66 -12.28 -15.77
C PRO A 98 7.60 -12.54 -16.85
N GLU A 99 7.71 -11.82 -17.97
CA GLU A 99 6.82 -11.97 -19.16
C GLU A 99 5.33 -11.60 -18.91
N VAL A 100 4.90 -11.45 -17.65
CA VAL A 100 3.50 -11.12 -17.29
C VAL A 100 3.36 -9.67 -16.86
N SER A 101 4.08 -9.25 -15.83
CA SER A 101 4.07 -7.87 -15.33
C SER A 101 5.34 -7.58 -14.53
N GLN A 102 6.09 -6.57 -14.92
CA GLN A 102 7.29 -6.10 -14.23
C GLN A 102 7.07 -4.74 -13.54
N THR A 103 5.83 -4.26 -13.56
CA THR A 103 5.47 -2.93 -13.05
C THR A 103 4.31 -3.04 -12.06
N ILE A 104 4.42 -2.32 -10.96
CA ILE A 104 3.34 -2.15 -10.00
C ILE A 104 2.93 -0.67 -10.02
N ILE A 105 1.66 -0.40 -10.20
CA ILE A 105 1.11 0.95 -10.15
C ILE A 105 0.30 1.11 -8.87
N LEU A 106 0.75 2.01 -8.01
CA LEU A 106 0.01 2.42 -6.82
C LEU A 106 -0.92 3.57 -7.21
N THR A 107 -2.21 3.40 -7.05
CA THR A 107 -3.20 4.40 -7.43
C THR A 107 -4.43 4.35 -6.53
N ARG A 108 -5.39 5.23 -6.80
CA ARG A 108 -6.72 5.25 -6.16
C ARG A 108 -7.78 5.69 -7.17
N THR A 109 -9.03 5.62 -6.81
CA THR A 109 -10.10 6.28 -7.58
C THR A 109 -10.32 7.71 -7.06
N SER A 110 -10.86 8.58 -7.91
CA SER A 110 -11.33 9.89 -7.46
C SER A 110 -12.40 9.74 -6.37
N VAL A 111 -12.31 10.59 -5.36
CA VAL A 111 -13.31 10.77 -4.30
C VAL A 111 -13.78 12.21 -4.29
N ARG A 112 -14.89 12.49 -3.58
CA ARG A 112 -15.48 13.85 -3.56
C ARG A 112 -14.49 14.94 -3.15
N ALA A 113 -13.61 14.63 -2.19
CA ALA A 113 -12.65 15.59 -1.65
C ALA A 113 -11.38 15.75 -2.50
N SER A 114 -11.13 14.84 -3.45
CA SER A 114 -9.87 14.85 -4.22
C SER A 114 -10.07 14.16 -5.57
N ALA A 115 -10.04 14.96 -6.62
CA ALA A 115 -10.02 14.46 -8.00
C ALA A 115 -8.70 13.70 -8.30
N MET A 116 -8.71 12.91 -9.36
CA MET A 116 -7.47 12.38 -9.93
C MET A 116 -6.89 13.41 -10.90
N PRO A 117 -5.56 13.55 -10.96
CA PRO A 117 -4.91 14.33 -12.00
C PRO A 117 -5.25 13.83 -13.41
N ASP A 118 -5.16 14.74 -14.38
CA ASP A 118 -5.30 14.38 -15.79
C ASP A 118 -4.24 13.32 -16.16
N GLY A 119 -4.68 12.28 -16.87
CA GLY A 119 -3.80 11.17 -17.26
C GLY A 119 -3.68 10.03 -16.23
N GLU A 120 -4.17 10.19 -15.00
CA GLU A 120 -4.12 9.15 -13.96
C GLU A 120 -5.47 8.42 -13.76
N SER A 121 -6.36 8.46 -14.74
CA SER A 121 -7.58 7.66 -14.71
C SER A 121 -7.26 6.17 -14.73
N LEU A 122 -8.10 5.33 -14.10
CA LEU A 122 -7.90 3.88 -14.13
C LEU A 122 -7.85 3.34 -15.57
N GLU A 123 -8.63 3.89 -16.49
CA GLU A 123 -8.61 3.53 -17.90
C GLU A 123 -7.25 3.83 -18.56
N THR A 124 -6.64 4.98 -18.23
CA THR A 124 -5.31 5.33 -18.73
C THR A 124 -4.24 4.38 -18.18
N LEU A 125 -4.24 4.15 -16.86
CA LEU A 125 -3.28 3.28 -16.19
C LEU A 125 -3.44 1.82 -16.63
N ALA A 126 -4.66 1.38 -16.89
CA ALA A 126 -4.99 0.02 -17.33
C ALA A 126 -4.38 -0.37 -18.69
N LYS A 127 -4.07 0.61 -19.54
CA LYS A 127 -3.41 0.36 -20.85
C LYS A 127 -2.06 -0.33 -20.72
N SER A 128 -1.36 -0.13 -19.60
CA SER A 128 -0.09 -0.77 -19.30
C SER A 128 -0.22 -2.26 -18.99
N LYS A 129 -1.40 -2.73 -18.55
CA LYS A 129 -1.64 -4.08 -18.03
C LYS A 129 -0.74 -4.46 -16.85
N ALA A 130 -0.15 -3.47 -16.18
CA ALA A 130 0.66 -3.64 -14.99
C ALA A 130 -0.16 -4.20 -13.82
N THR A 131 0.50 -4.72 -12.79
CA THR A 131 -0.18 -5.04 -11.53
C THR A 131 -0.62 -3.74 -10.86
N LEU A 132 -1.92 -3.59 -10.59
CA LEU A 132 -2.48 -2.41 -9.94
C LEU A 132 -2.71 -2.69 -8.45
N ALA A 133 -2.27 -1.76 -7.61
CA ALA A 133 -2.64 -1.69 -6.20
C ALA A 133 -3.51 -0.43 -6.00
N VAL A 134 -4.84 -0.63 -5.95
CA VAL A 134 -5.83 0.46 -5.92
C VAL A 134 -6.24 0.71 -4.47
N HIS A 135 -5.70 1.78 -3.90
CA HIS A 135 -5.91 2.20 -2.52
C HIS A 135 -7.22 2.98 -2.35
N LEU A 136 -7.75 3.05 -1.13
CA LEU A 136 -8.87 3.94 -0.73
C LEU A 136 -10.13 3.81 -1.62
N SER A 137 -10.32 2.69 -2.31
CA SER A 137 -11.26 2.60 -3.43
C SER A 137 -12.27 1.45 -3.33
N VAL A 138 -12.31 0.70 -2.24
CA VAL A 138 -13.20 -0.45 -2.11
C VAL A 138 -14.68 -0.05 -2.20
N ASN A 139 -15.06 1.13 -1.74
CA ASN A 139 -16.43 1.67 -1.93
C ASN A 139 -16.76 1.97 -3.40
N ASN A 140 -15.74 2.14 -4.24
CA ASN A 140 -15.85 2.38 -5.67
C ASN A 140 -15.58 1.12 -6.51
N LEU A 141 -15.62 -0.08 -5.91
CA LEU A 141 -15.26 -1.34 -6.58
C LEU A 141 -16.04 -1.55 -7.89
N ALA A 142 -17.31 -1.09 -7.95
CA ALA A 142 -18.09 -1.14 -9.19
C ALA A 142 -17.48 -0.31 -10.31
N LYS A 143 -16.92 0.87 -9.99
CA LYS A 143 -16.19 1.72 -10.94
C LYS A 143 -14.88 1.05 -11.34
N VAL A 144 -14.13 0.54 -10.38
CA VAL A 144 -12.87 -0.18 -10.64
C VAL A 144 -13.08 -1.33 -11.63
N VAL A 145 -14.05 -2.20 -11.38
CA VAL A 145 -14.37 -3.32 -12.27
C VAL A 145 -14.77 -2.84 -13.66
N ARG A 146 -15.67 -1.85 -13.77
CA ARG A 146 -16.14 -1.33 -15.06
C ARG A 146 -14.99 -0.74 -15.91
N GLU A 147 -14.08 0.01 -15.28
CA GLU A 147 -13.01 0.71 -15.98
C GLU A 147 -11.83 -0.21 -16.33
N LEU A 148 -11.59 -1.26 -15.54
CA LEU A 148 -10.47 -2.19 -15.80
C LEU A 148 -10.83 -3.35 -16.71
N THR A 149 -12.06 -3.85 -16.68
CA THR A 149 -12.48 -5.01 -17.48
C THR A 149 -12.16 -4.92 -18.99
N PRO A 150 -12.34 -3.76 -19.67
CA PRO A 150 -12.03 -3.66 -21.09
C PRO A 150 -10.55 -3.89 -21.43
N TYR A 151 -9.63 -3.70 -20.49
CA TYR A 151 -8.19 -3.79 -20.69
C TYR A 151 -7.60 -5.10 -20.16
N TYR A 152 -8.05 -5.55 -19.00
CA TYR A 152 -7.53 -6.74 -18.31
C TYR A 152 -8.28 -8.03 -18.67
N GLY A 153 -9.52 -7.91 -19.15
CA GLY A 153 -10.44 -9.05 -19.33
C GLY A 153 -11.25 -9.36 -18.07
N ALA A 154 -12.42 -9.96 -18.27
CA ALA A 154 -13.35 -10.31 -17.19
C ALA A 154 -12.78 -11.38 -16.24
N ASP A 155 -11.88 -12.22 -16.73
CA ASP A 155 -11.19 -13.31 -16.06
C ASP A 155 -9.89 -12.90 -15.35
N CYS A 156 -9.55 -11.60 -15.35
CA CYS A 156 -8.34 -11.11 -14.67
C CYS A 156 -8.46 -11.29 -13.17
N PRO A 157 -7.45 -11.89 -12.50
CA PRO A 157 -7.41 -12.05 -11.06
C PRO A 157 -7.51 -10.73 -10.31
N VAL A 158 -8.33 -10.72 -9.27
CA VAL A 158 -8.49 -9.62 -8.33
C VAL A 158 -8.44 -10.15 -6.90
N VAL A 159 -7.72 -9.45 -6.05
CA VAL A 159 -7.71 -9.70 -4.62
C VAL A 159 -8.14 -8.43 -3.90
N VAL A 160 -9.09 -8.55 -2.97
CA VAL A 160 -9.40 -7.50 -2.02
C VAL A 160 -8.89 -7.92 -0.65
N ALA A 161 -7.87 -7.23 -0.18
CA ALA A 161 -7.19 -7.47 1.08
C ALA A 161 -7.70 -6.48 2.13
N TYR A 162 -8.55 -6.97 3.04
CA TYR A 162 -9.15 -6.19 4.11
C TYR A 162 -8.34 -6.32 5.39
N ARG A 163 -7.98 -5.18 5.98
CA ARG A 163 -7.29 -5.09 7.27
C ARG A 163 -6.12 -6.06 7.41
N VAL A 164 -5.27 -6.13 6.40
CA VAL A 164 -4.06 -6.97 6.44
C VAL A 164 -3.24 -6.63 7.69
N SER A 165 -2.78 -7.65 8.40
CA SER A 165 -2.10 -7.61 9.70
C SER A 165 -2.98 -7.32 10.94
N TRP A 166 -4.27 -7.15 10.76
CA TRP A 166 -5.20 -7.03 11.89
C TRP A 166 -5.77 -8.41 12.29
N PRO A 167 -6.29 -8.57 13.53
CA PRO A 167 -6.90 -9.84 13.96
C PRO A 167 -8.09 -10.30 13.12
N ASP A 168 -8.80 -9.35 12.49
CA ASP A 168 -9.96 -9.59 11.63
C ASP A 168 -9.63 -9.48 10.13
N GLU A 169 -8.38 -9.76 9.76
CA GLU A 169 -7.93 -9.79 8.38
C GLU A 169 -8.79 -10.73 7.50
N GLN A 170 -9.13 -10.26 6.30
CA GLN A 170 -9.82 -11.08 5.30
C GLN A 170 -9.19 -10.89 3.92
N ILE A 171 -8.99 -12.00 3.23
CA ILE A 171 -8.51 -12.03 1.85
C ILE A 171 -9.62 -12.58 0.95
N ILE A 172 -10.15 -11.73 0.07
CA ILE A 172 -11.22 -12.06 -0.87
C ILE A 172 -10.60 -12.18 -2.26
N ARG A 173 -10.60 -13.38 -2.82
CA ARG A 173 -10.07 -13.66 -4.16
C ARG A 173 -11.20 -13.86 -5.15
N GLY A 174 -11.01 -13.41 -6.37
CA GLY A 174 -11.93 -13.57 -7.49
C GLY A 174 -11.33 -13.05 -8.78
N GLU A 175 -12.19 -12.82 -9.73
CA GLU A 175 -11.89 -12.20 -11.02
C GLU A 175 -12.63 -10.87 -11.13
N LEU A 176 -12.29 -10.03 -12.10
CA LEU A 176 -13.03 -8.78 -12.34
C LEU A 176 -14.53 -9.02 -12.54
N SER A 177 -14.92 -10.18 -13.12
CA SER A 177 -16.32 -10.58 -13.28
C SER A 177 -17.03 -10.96 -11.98
N THR A 178 -16.32 -11.48 -10.98
CA THR A 178 -16.90 -12.13 -9.79
C THR A 178 -16.63 -11.39 -8.48
N ILE A 179 -15.65 -10.53 -8.42
CA ILE A 179 -15.19 -9.92 -7.15
C ILE A 179 -16.25 -9.09 -6.43
N ARG A 180 -17.14 -8.40 -7.16
CA ARG A 180 -18.13 -7.51 -6.55
C ARG A 180 -19.10 -8.19 -5.60
N PRO A 181 -19.81 -9.28 -6.00
CA PRO A 181 -20.70 -9.99 -5.09
C PRO A 181 -19.94 -10.60 -3.90
N LEU A 182 -18.70 -11.06 -4.08
CA LEU A 182 -17.89 -11.62 -3.01
C LEU A 182 -17.55 -10.58 -1.94
N VAL A 183 -17.09 -9.40 -2.33
CA VAL A 183 -16.80 -8.29 -1.41
C VAL A 183 -18.06 -7.78 -0.71
N LYS A 184 -19.19 -7.72 -1.43
CA LYS A 184 -20.50 -7.36 -0.84
C LYS A 184 -20.94 -8.38 0.21
N ALA A 185 -20.79 -9.68 -0.05
CA ALA A 185 -21.14 -10.74 0.89
C ALA A 185 -20.26 -10.70 2.15
N ALA A 186 -18.99 -10.32 2.02
CA ALA A 186 -18.06 -10.14 3.13
C ALA A 186 -18.29 -8.85 3.93
N GLY A 187 -19.18 -7.95 3.50
CA GLY A 187 -19.50 -6.70 4.19
C GLY A 187 -18.35 -5.66 4.19
N VAL A 188 -17.36 -5.81 3.32
CA VAL A 188 -16.17 -4.93 3.28
C VAL A 188 -16.49 -3.64 2.55
N THR A 189 -16.40 -2.52 3.28
CA THR A 189 -16.72 -1.17 2.75
C THR A 189 -15.58 -0.16 2.91
N ARG A 190 -14.55 -0.46 3.72
CA ARG A 190 -13.42 0.43 4.01
C ARG A 190 -12.19 -0.37 4.41
N THR A 191 -11.04 0.30 4.59
CA THR A 191 -9.79 -0.28 5.10
C THR A 191 -9.36 -1.54 4.31
N ALA A 192 -9.50 -1.48 2.99
CA ALA A 192 -9.14 -2.58 2.09
C ALA A 192 -8.37 -2.07 0.88
N LEU A 193 -7.40 -2.88 0.46
CA LEU A 193 -6.64 -2.70 -0.77
C LEU A 193 -7.21 -3.61 -1.85
N ILE A 194 -7.31 -3.10 -3.08
CA ILE A 194 -7.68 -3.89 -4.26
C ILE A 194 -6.41 -4.12 -5.08
N LEU A 195 -6.03 -5.36 -5.27
CA LEU A 195 -4.97 -5.76 -6.19
C LEU A 195 -5.61 -6.34 -7.45
N VAL A 196 -5.12 -5.92 -8.62
CA VAL A 196 -5.60 -6.40 -9.93
C VAL A 196 -4.41 -6.69 -10.83
N GLY A 197 -4.38 -7.85 -11.45
CA GLY A 197 -3.33 -8.17 -12.41
C GLY A 197 -3.12 -9.66 -12.60
N ARG A 198 -2.56 -10.02 -13.77
CA ARG A 198 -2.28 -11.42 -14.12
C ARG A 198 -1.20 -12.05 -13.24
N ALA A 199 -0.28 -11.27 -12.66
CA ALA A 199 0.72 -11.76 -11.71
C ALA A 199 0.11 -12.32 -10.41
N LEU A 200 -1.18 -12.05 -10.14
CA LEU A 200 -1.88 -12.59 -8.96
C LEU A 200 -2.45 -14.00 -9.19
N ASN A 201 -2.27 -14.57 -10.38
CA ASN A 201 -2.72 -15.92 -10.66
C ASN A 201 -1.89 -16.93 -9.85
N PRO A 202 -2.50 -17.75 -8.97
CA PRO A 202 -1.76 -18.72 -8.14
C PRO A 202 -1.14 -19.87 -8.95
N ASP A 203 -1.66 -20.13 -10.15
CA ASP A 203 -1.19 -21.19 -11.04
C ASP A 203 -0.10 -20.70 -12.02
N LEU A 204 0.48 -19.54 -11.76
CA LEU A 204 1.51 -18.98 -12.62
C LEU A 204 2.86 -19.65 -12.35
N GLU A 205 3.29 -20.53 -13.24
CA GLU A 205 4.58 -21.24 -13.18
C GLU A 205 5.60 -20.58 -14.13
N ILE A 206 6.07 -19.37 -13.78
CA ILE A 206 7.09 -18.68 -14.57
C ILE A 206 8.29 -18.38 -13.69
N ASP A 207 9.40 -19.05 -13.95
CA ASP A 207 10.65 -18.86 -13.23
C ASP A 207 11.41 -17.63 -13.71
N SER A 208 11.97 -16.88 -12.77
CA SER A 208 12.98 -15.87 -13.10
C SER A 208 14.26 -16.54 -13.58
N ARG A 209 14.81 -16.09 -14.71
CA ARG A 209 16.14 -16.52 -15.19
C ARG A 209 17.29 -16.12 -14.27
N LEU A 210 17.05 -15.27 -13.29
CA LEU A 210 18.08 -14.82 -12.34
C LEU A 210 18.80 -15.98 -11.64
N TYR A 211 18.03 -17.04 -11.30
CA TYR A 211 18.56 -18.23 -10.63
C TYR A 211 18.75 -19.42 -11.57
N ALA A 212 18.51 -19.28 -12.86
CA ALA A 212 18.73 -20.33 -13.83
C ALA A 212 20.19 -20.79 -13.84
N ALA A 213 20.43 -22.08 -14.00
CA ALA A 213 21.79 -22.66 -13.93
C ALA A 213 22.70 -22.14 -15.05
N ASP A 214 22.15 -21.75 -16.18
CA ASP A 214 22.83 -21.18 -17.34
C ASP A 214 22.99 -19.66 -17.28
N HIS A 215 22.42 -18.99 -16.26
CA HIS A 215 22.56 -17.56 -16.07
C HIS A 215 23.83 -17.22 -15.29
N HIS A 216 24.76 -16.49 -15.90
CA HIS A 216 26.03 -16.07 -15.31
C HIS A 216 26.03 -14.55 -15.08
N HIS A 217 26.63 -14.11 -13.99
CA HIS A 217 26.83 -12.71 -13.64
C HIS A 217 28.10 -12.50 -12.82
N VAL A 218 28.44 -11.28 -12.45
CA VAL A 218 29.70 -10.92 -11.78
C VAL A 218 30.02 -11.78 -10.57
N LEU A 219 29.03 -12.16 -9.76
CA LEU A 219 29.21 -13.02 -8.57
C LEU A 219 29.03 -14.53 -8.86
N ARG A 220 28.60 -14.90 -10.07
CA ARG A 220 28.45 -16.27 -10.56
C ARG A 220 28.97 -16.38 -11.98
N PRO A 221 30.36 -16.32 -12.16
CA PRO A 221 30.98 -16.40 -13.47
C PRO A 221 30.84 -17.80 -14.06
N ARG A 222 31.02 -17.92 -15.38
CA ARG A 222 31.13 -19.25 -16.03
C ARG A 222 32.29 -20.02 -15.43
N THR A 223 32.04 -21.24 -14.96
CA THR A 223 33.11 -22.18 -14.58
C THR A 223 33.91 -22.51 -15.83
N GLY A 224 35.15 -22.03 -15.93
CA GLY A 224 36.05 -22.28 -17.07
C GLY A 224 36.66 -21.03 -17.72
N ALA A 225 36.27 -19.81 -17.31
CA ALA A 225 37.06 -18.63 -17.68
C ALA A 225 38.29 -18.51 -16.76
N THR A 226 39.37 -19.21 -17.10
CA THR A 226 40.69 -18.88 -16.56
C THR A 226 40.97 -17.43 -16.91
N SER A 227 41.16 -16.60 -15.88
CA SER A 227 41.73 -15.26 -16.04
C SER A 227 43.15 -15.43 -16.61
N THR A 228 43.29 -15.36 -17.92
CA THR A 228 44.60 -15.06 -18.51
C THR A 228 44.87 -13.60 -18.16
N GLY A 229 45.63 -13.42 -17.09
CA GLY A 229 46.18 -12.13 -16.70
C GLY A 229 47.07 -11.61 -17.82
N GLY A 230 47.01 -10.34 -18.03
CA GLY A 230 47.91 -9.47 -18.70
C GLY A 230 47.98 -8.18 -17.91
#